data_c880789901ba0d063ea98ef8cef3540b
#
_entry.id   c880789901ba0d063ea98ef8cef3540b
#
_cell.length_a   1.000
_cell.length_b   1.000
_cell.length_c   1.000
_cell.angle_alpha   90.00
_cell.angle_beta   90.00
_cell.angle_gamma   90.00
#
_symmetry.space_group_name_H-M   'P 1'
#
loop_
_entity.id
_entity.type
_entity.pdbx_description
1 polymer ?
#
loop_
_entity_poly.entity_id
_entity_poly.type
_entity_poly.pdbx_seq_one_letter_code
_entity_poly.pdbx_strand_id
1 'polypeptide(L)'
;MKYFILSIDDGTIYDEKVIRILNRYHIKGTFNLNSGLEDFVWYNEGRPVQRLHLKENAHLYQGHEVASHSLTHPHLTQCYDDHIGYEVGVDKENLERIFGRPITSFAFPFDDFDDRCINRIKAVGGFQAIRVSEFDRSFAFPVDPFHIKITSLDVKEALIMFRDFLNDPNAKLFTFVSHAYDFEFNDTYDALEALCSLVSQSNVQSIFTSELPSVMGL
;
A
#
# COMPACT_ATOMS: atom_id res chain seq x y z
N MET A 1 11.95 -0.94 -18.84
CA MET A 1 10.56 -1.33 -18.49
C MET A 1 10.09 -0.39 -17.41
N LYS A 2 8.78 -0.05 -17.40
CA LYS A 2 8.14 0.81 -16.39
C LYS A 2 7.24 -0.02 -15.50
N TYR A 3 7.13 0.36 -14.23
CA TYR A 3 6.37 -0.38 -13.22
C TYR A 3 5.39 0.52 -12.49
N PHE A 4 4.27 -0.06 -12.08
CA PHE A 4 3.20 0.60 -11.32
C PHE A 4 2.91 -0.19 -10.06
N ILE A 5 2.96 0.49 -8.91
CA ILE A 5 2.52 -0.03 -7.62
C ILE A 5 1.24 0.73 -7.23
N LEU A 6 0.20 -0.03 -6.89
CA LEU A 6 -1.01 0.49 -6.25
C LEU A 6 -1.05 -0.03 -4.83
N SER A 7 -1.04 0.88 -3.85
CA SER A 7 -0.99 0.58 -2.42
C SER A 7 -2.21 1.20 -1.73
N ILE A 8 -3.02 0.38 -1.05
CA ILE A 8 -4.25 0.78 -0.36
C ILE A 8 -4.08 0.51 1.13
N ASP A 9 -4.32 1.52 1.95
CA ASP A 9 -4.13 1.47 3.39
C ASP A 9 -5.43 1.18 4.14
N ASP A 10 -5.27 0.69 5.39
CA ASP A 10 -6.28 0.58 6.44
C ASP A 10 -7.16 -0.67 6.46
N GLY A 11 -7.46 -1.31 5.36
CA GLY A 11 -8.31 -2.51 5.36
C GLY A 11 -9.75 -2.23 5.75
N THR A 12 -10.47 -1.46 4.95
CA THR A 12 -11.84 -1.01 5.25
C THR A 12 -12.90 -1.75 4.44
N ILE A 13 -14.17 -1.60 4.85
CA ILE A 13 -15.31 -2.17 4.12
C ILE A 13 -15.40 -1.71 2.65
N TYR A 14 -14.70 -0.64 2.29
CA TYR A 14 -14.65 -0.10 0.92
C TYR A 14 -13.64 -0.82 0.03
N ASP A 15 -12.75 -1.64 0.59
CA ASP A 15 -11.72 -2.39 -0.15
C ASP A 15 -12.34 -3.31 -1.20
N GLU A 16 -13.50 -3.91 -0.91
CA GLU A 16 -14.17 -4.81 -1.84
C GLU A 16 -14.47 -4.14 -3.19
N LYS A 17 -14.91 -2.88 -3.18
CA LYS A 17 -15.22 -2.13 -4.42
C LYS A 17 -13.95 -1.79 -5.19
N VAL A 18 -12.88 -1.40 -4.50
CA VAL A 18 -11.55 -1.19 -5.10
C VAL A 18 -11.05 -2.49 -5.73
N ILE A 19 -11.06 -3.60 -5.00
CA ILE A 19 -10.62 -4.91 -5.48
C ILE A 19 -11.38 -5.34 -6.75
N ARG A 20 -12.69 -5.14 -6.80
CA ARG A 20 -13.47 -5.44 -8.02
C ARG A 20 -13.00 -4.64 -9.24
N ILE A 21 -12.63 -3.36 -9.04
CA ILE A 21 -12.08 -2.52 -10.11
C ILE A 21 -10.71 -3.05 -10.53
N LEU A 22 -9.81 -3.31 -9.59
CA LEU A 22 -8.47 -3.83 -9.88
C LEU A 22 -8.54 -5.15 -10.65
N ASN A 23 -9.41 -6.07 -10.22
CA ASN A 23 -9.61 -7.36 -10.88
C ASN A 23 -10.12 -7.21 -12.33
N ARG A 24 -11.04 -6.28 -12.60
CA ARG A 24 -11.55 -5.99 -13.95
C ARG A 24 -10.45 -5.59 -14.93
N TYR A 25 -9.47 -4.83 -14.45
CA TYR A 25 -8.36 -4.33 -15.28
C TYR A 25 -7.06 -5.14 -15.13
N HIS A 26 -7.08 -6.24 -14.36
CA HIS A 26 -5.92 -7.09 -14.06
C HIS A 26 -4.76 -6.31 -13.40
N ILE A 27 -5.09 -5.36 -12.54
CA ILE A 27 -4.12 -4.57 -11.78
C ILE A 27 -3.81 -5.26 -10.46
N LYS A 28 -2.54 -5.44 -10.17
CA LYS A 28 -2.05 -5.89 -8.86
C LYS A 28 -2.20 -4.76 -7.84
N GLY A 29 -2.76 -5.06 -6.67
CA GLY A 29 -2.84 -4.13 -5.54
C GLY A 29 -2.13 -4.70 -4.32
N THR A 30 -1.47 -3.84 -3.56
CA THR A 30 -0.95 -4.14 -2.22
C THR A 30 -1.87 -3.50 -1.18
N PHE A 31 -2.44 -4.29 -0.29
CA PHE A 31 -3.34 -3.85 0.78
C PHE A 31 -2.62 -3.90 2.12
N ASN A 32 -2.41 -2.74 2.72
CA ASN A 32 -1.68 -2.58 3.98
C ASN A 32 -2.69 -2.64 5.13
N LEU A 33 -2.67 -3.71 5.89
CA LEU A 33 -3.71 -4.05 6.86
C LEU A 33 -3.19 -3.95 8.30
N ASN A 34 -4.11 -3.69 9.24
CA ASN A 34 -3.86 -3.64 10.67
C ASN A 34 -4.63 -4.75 11.38
N SER A 35 -3.98 -5.78 11.81
CA SER A 35 -4.65 -6.95 12.41
C SER A 35 -5.18 -6.72 13.83
N GLY A 36 -4.79 -5.65 14.50
CA GLY A 36 -5.27 -5.30 15.84
C GLY A 36 -6.48 -4.37 15.86
N LEU A 37 -6.98 -3.96 14.69
CA LEU A 37 -8.07 -2.99 14.57
C LEU A 37 -9.31 -3.55 13.82
N GLU A 38 -9.49 -4.88 13.82
CA GLU A 38 -10.67 -5.50 13.20
C GLU A 38 -11.96 -4.92 13.77
N ASP A 39 -12.95 -4.66 12.92
CA ASP A 39 -14.25 -4.07 13.24
C ASP A 39 -14.23 -2.66 13.88
N PHE A 40 -13.03 -2.06 14.02
CA PHE A 40 -12.91 -0.72 14.56
C PHE A 40 -13.56 0.31 13.64
N VAL A 41 -14.28 1.26 14.22
CA VAL A 41 -14.91 2.38 13.51
C VAL A 41 -14.32 3.69 13.99
N TRP A 42 -13.88 4.51 13.05
CA TRP A 42 -13.51 5.90 13.33
C TRP A 42 -14.29 6.86 12.42
N TYR A 43 -14.10 8.14 12.60
CA TYR A 43 -14.76 9.15 11.79
C TYR A 43 -13.72 9.95 11.01
N ASN A 44 -13.86 9.97 9.69
CA ASN A 44 -13.11 10.82 8.79
C ASN A 44 -14.07 11.87 8.19
N GLU A 45 -13.78 13.16 8.43
CA GLU A 45 -14.64 14.28 7.99
C GLU A 45 -16.11 14.11 8.40
N GLY A 46 -16.36 13.58 9.59
CA GLY A 46 -17.70 13.33 10.13
C GLY A 46 -18.41 12.11 9.54
N ARG A 47 -17.79 11.34 8.67
CA ARG A 47 -18.32 10.09 8.10
C ARG A 47 -17.67 8.88 8.75
N PRO A 48 -18.44 7.84 9.12
CA PRO A 48 -17.89 6.64 9.72
C PRO A 48 -17.08 5.85 8.70
N VAL A 49 -15.89 5.42 9.10
CA VAL A 49 -15.05 4.46 8.37
C VAL A 49 -14.90 3.21 9.22
N GLN A 50 -15.29 2.07 8.70
CA GLN A 50 -15.22 0.78 9.40
C GLN A 50 -14.14 -0.09 8.78
N ARG A 51 -13.28 -0.66 9.64
CA ARG A 51 -12.33 -1.71 9.25
C ARG A 51 -13.03 -3.03 9.05
N LEU A 52 -12.49 -3.85 8.15
CA LEU A 52 -12.98 -5.19 7.91
C LEU A 52 -12.60 -6.15 9.05
N HIS A 53 -13.47 -7.14 9.31
CA HIS A 53 -13.07 -8.33 10.04
C HIS A 53 -12.24 -9.24 9.12
N LEU A 54 -10.91 -9.20 9.27
CA LEU A 54 -9.97 -9.73 8.29
C LEU A 54 -10.15 -11.23 8.04
N LYS A 55 -10.37 -12.02 9.13
CA LYS A 55 -10.54 -13.45 9.02
C LYS A 55 -11.76 -13.85 8.19
N GLU A 56 -12.87 -13.13 8.33
CA GLU A 56 -14.11 -13.40 7.59
C GLU A 56 -14.00 -12.96 6.13
N ASN A 57 -13.20 -11.90 5.89
CA ASN A 57 -13.06 -11.24 4.59
C ASN A 57 -11.72 -11.54 3.89
N ALA A 58 -10.91 -12.47 4.40
CA ALA A 58 -9.61 -12.82 3.82
C ALA A 58 -9.69 -13.21 2.33
N HIS A 59 -10.80 -13.79 1.92
CA HIS A 59 -11.05 -14.23 0.54
C HIS A 59 -11.09 -13.06 -0.47
N LEU A 60 -11.42 -11.84 -0.04
CA LEU A 60 -11.44 -10.64 -0.89
C LEU A 60 -10.05 -10.35 -1.50
N TYR A 61 -9.00 -10.56 -0.70
CA TYR A 61 -7.62 -10.23 -1.09
C TYR A 61 -6.92 -11.32 -1.91
N GLN A 62 -7.69 -12.31 -2.39
CA GLN A 62 -7.13 -13.35 -3.26
C GLN A 62 -6.67 -12.73 -4.60
N GLY A 63 -5.40 -12.98 -4.97
CA GLY A 63 -4.80 -12.38 -6.18
C GLY A 63 -4.15 -11.02 -5.95
N HIS A 64 -4.26 -10.48 -4.73
CA HIS A 64 -3.60 -9.24 -4.30
C HIS A 64 -2.59 -9.50 -3.18
N GLU A 65 -1.64 -8.60 -3.00
CA GLU A 65 -0.72 -8.64 -1.87
C GLU A 65 -1.41 -8.10 -0.61
N VAL A 66 -1.13 -8.75 0.52
CA VAL A 66 -1.40 -8.21 1.85
C VAL A 66 -0.06 -7.85 2.47
N ALA A 67 0.04 -6.64 2.98
CA ALA A 67 1.19 -6.07 3.65
C ALA A 67 0.83 -5.66 5.08
N SER A 68 1.82 -5.55 5.95
CA SER A 68 1.63 -5.04 7.30
C SER A 68 1.57 -3.51 7.31
N HIS A 69 0.65 -2.99 8.15
CA HIS A 69 0.51 -1.55 8.41
C HIS A 69 0.59 -1.24 9.91
N SER A 70 1.36 -2.05 10.66
CA SER A 70 1.40 -2.15 12.10
C SER A 70 0.11 -2.70 12.76
N LEU A 71 0.21 -3.16 13.99
CA LEU A 71 -0.90 -3.80 14.71
C LEU A 71 -2.06 -2.83 14.97
N THR A 72 -1.76 -1.66 15.52
CA THR A 72 -2.76 -0.69 16.02
C THR A 72 -2.63 0.71 15.42
N HIS A 73 -1.88 0.84 14.31
CA HIS A 73 -1.73 2.09 13.57
C HIS A 73 -1.18 3.27 14.41
N PRO A 74 -0.12 3.10 15.23
CA PRO A 74 0.45 4.21 15.98
C PRO A 74 1.41 5.06 15.15
N HIS A 75 1.72 6.26 15.64
CA HIS A 75 2.90 7.00 15.19
C HIS A 75 4.18 6.28 15.64
N LEU A 76 4.76 5.45 14.77
CA LEU A 76 5.91 4.62 15.13
C LEU A 76 7.13 5.43 15.59
N THR A 77 7.32 6.63 15.06
CA THR A 77 8.40 7.54 15.46
C THR A 77 8.28 7.99 16.92
N GLN A 78 7.08 7.95 17.50
CA GLN A 78 6.80 8.27 18.89
C GLN A 78 6.86 7.04 19.81
N CYS A 79 7.02 5.84 19.24
CA CYS A 79 7.11 4.59 20.00
C CYS A 79 8.55 4.30 20.44
N TYR A 80 8.73 3.60 21.56
CA TYR A 80 10.00 3.00 21.93
C TYR A 80 10.31 1.82 21.00
N ASP A 81 11.59 1.46 20.88
CA ASP A 81 12.08 0.42 19.99
C ASP A 81 11.38 -0.94 20.18
N ASP A 82 11.18 -1.36 21.43
CA ASP A 82 10.51 -2.64 21.72
C ASP A 82 9.03 -2.59 21.30
N HIS A 83 8.39 -1.43 21.43
CA HIS A 83 7.01 -1.26 20.99
C HIS A 83 6.90 -1.28 19.45
N ILE A 84 7.85 -0.68 18.72
CA ILE A 84 7.89 -0.80 17.26
C ILE A 84 8.01 -2.28 16.86
N GLY A 85 8.94 -3.01 17.50
CA GLY A 85 9.11 -4.44 17.25
C GLY A 85 7.85 -5.25 17.54
N TYR A 86 7.12 -4.93 18.59
CA TYR A 86 5.84 -5.54 18.96
C TYR A 86 4.75 -5.23 17.91
N GLU A 87 4.53 -3.96 17.60
CA GLU A 87 3.54 -3.51 16.62
C GLU A 87 3.70 -4.17 15.25
N VAL A 88 4.93 -4.25 14.79
CA VAL A 88 5.24 -4.80 13.46
C VAL A 88 5.29 -6.33 13.48
N GLY A 89 5.91 -6.92 14.51
CA GLY A 89 6.07 -8.36 14.61
C GLY A 89 4.76 -9.10 14.83
N VAL A 90 3.94 -8.61 15.78
CA VAL A 90 2.63 -9.22 16.08
C VAL A 90 1.66 -9.05 14.91
N ASP A 91 1.65 -7.88 14.27
CA ASP A 91 0.82 -7.68 13.08
C ASP A 91 1.17 -8.65 11.96
N LYS A 92 2.47 -8.74 11.65
CA LYS A 92 2.99 -9.70 10.65
C LYS A 92 2.54 -11.13 10.95
N GLU A 93 2.75 -11.62 12.17
CA GLU A 93 2.36 -12.97 12.58
C GLU A 93 0.85 -13.22 12.48
N ASN A 94 0.04 -12.24 12.89
CA ASN A 94 -1.42 -12.32 12.78
C ASN A 94 -1.87 -12.39 11.33
N LEU A 95 -1.37 -11.51 10.47
CA LEU A 95 -1.69 -11.50 9.05
C LEU A 95 -1.23 -12.79 8.36
N GLU A 96 -0.04 -13.31 8.66
CA GLU A 96 0.43 -14.59 8.15
C GLU A 96 -0.51 -15.75 8.54
N ARG A 97 -1.02 -15.73 9.78
CA ARG A 97 -1.98 -16.74 10.26
C ARG A 97 -3.34 -16.61 9.58
N ILE A 98 -3.83 -15.38 9.37
CA ILE A 98 -5.14 -15.12 8.75
C ILE A 98 -5.11 -15.50 7.26
N PHE A 99 -4.06 -15.08 6.54
CA PHE A 99 -3.97 -15.23 5.10
C PHE A 99 -3.24 -16.50 4.63
N GLY A 100 -2.59 -17.23 5.53
CA GLY A 100 -1.89 -18.49 5.23
C GLY A 100 -0.69 -18.34 4.30
N ARG A 101 -0.08 -17.15 4.25
CA ARG A 101 1.07 -16.84 3.39
C ARG A 101 2.01 -15.84 4.07
N PRO A 102 3.31 -15.81 3.67
CA PRO A 102 4.25 -14.81 4.19
C PRO A 102 3.80 -13.38 3.93
N ILE A 103 4.04 -12.51 4.91
CA ILE A 103 3.89 -11.06 4.80
C ILE A 103 5.28 -10.46 4.64
N THR A 104 5.56 -9.91 3.45
CA THR A 104 6.91 -9.54 3.03
C THR A 104 7.08 -8.06 2.69
N SER A 105 6.03 -7.27 2.84
CA SER A 105 6.08 -5.81 2.71
C SER A 105 5.40 -5.10 3.87
N PHE A 106 5.83 -3.89 4.11
CA PHE A 106 5.34 -3.01 5.18
C PHE A 106 5.06 -1.61 4.62
N ALA A 107 4.04 -0.94 5.14
CA ALA A 107 3.78 0.46 4.90
C ALA A 107 3.67 1.22 6.23
N PHE A 108 4.32 2.38 6.32
CA PHE A 108 4.22 3.22 7.52
C PHE A 108 2.82 3.79 7.68
N PRO A 109 2.24 3.72 8.90
CA PRO A 109 1.10 4.54 9.29
C PRO A 109 1.45 6.03 9.30
N PHE A 110 0.47 6.88 8.99
CA PHE A 110 0.63 8.35 8.99
C PHE A 110 1.72 8.87 8.05
N ASP A 111 2.17 10.09 8.29
CA ASP A 111 3.14 10.81 7.44
C ASP A 111 4.55 10.79 8.04
N ASP A 112 4.81 10.01 9.09
CA ASP A 112 6.05 10.04 9.83
C ASP A 112 6.80 8.71 9.79
N PHE A 113 8.07 8.78 9.47
CA PHE A 113 9.01 7.65 9.53
C PHE A 113 10.42 8.17 9.81
N ASP A 114 11.29 7.31 10.31
CA ASP A 114 12.72 7.59 10.47
C ASP A 114 13.56 6.32 10.26
N ASP A 115 14.87 6.50 10.14
CA ASP A 115 15.81 5.38 9.94
C ASP A 115 15.81 4.40 11.12
N ARG A 116 15.53 4.87 12.34
CA ARG A 116 15.40 4.03 13.54
C ARG A 116 14.23 3.07 13.37
N CYS A 117 13.07 3.57 12.95
CA CYS A 117 11.88 2.75 12.70
C CYS A 117 12.14 1.75 11.58
N ILE A 118 12.73 2.18 10.44
CA ILE A 118 13.09 1.31 9.33
C ILE A 118 14.02 0.18 9.81
N ASN A 119 15.05 0.50 10.60
CA ASN A 119 15.98 -0.49 11.12
C ASN A 119 15.30 -1.47 12.08
N ARG A 120 14.34 -1.00 12.90
CA ARG A 120 13.57 -1.89 13.79
C ARG A 120 12.64 -2.82 13.01
N ILE A 121 12.00 -2.33 11.94
CA ILE A 121 11.18 -3.16 11.06
C ILE A 121 12.04 -4.21 10.35
N LYS A 122 13.22 -3.82 9.83
CA LYS A 122 14.19 -4.77 9.26
C LYS A 122 14.61 -5.84 10.27
N ALA A 123 14.78 -5.49 11.53
CA ALA A 123 15.18 -6.41 12.60
C ALA A 123 14.09 -7.44 12.95
N VAL A 124 12.81 -7.15 12.74
CA VAL A 124 11.72 -8.15 12.84
C VAL A 124 11.94 -9.27 11.84
N GLY A 125 12.47 -8.96 10.66
CA GLY A 125 12.82 -9.94 9.63
C GLY A 125 11.67 -10.33 8.71
N GLY A 126 12.05 -10.89 7.55
CA GLY A 126 11.13 -11.40 6.54
C GLY A 126 10.53 -10.33 5.62
N PHE A 127 10.70 -9.04 5.91
CA PHE A 127 10.31 -7.98 4.98
C PHE A 127 11.33 -7.82 3.85
N GLN A 128 10.85 -7.56 2.64
CA GLN A 128 11.62 -7.34 1.42
C GLN A 128 11.51 -5.88 0.95
N ALA A 129 10.42 -5.20 1.32
CA ALA A 129 10.13 -3.85 0.88
C ALA A 129 9.37 -3.07 1.96
N ILE A 130 9.65 -1.76 2.06
CA ILE A 130 8.95 -0.84 2.95
C ILE A 130 8.54 0.40 2.15
N ARG A 131 7.25 0.75 2.19
CA ARG A 131 6.76 2.02 1.70
C ARG A 131 6.81 3.04 2.85
N VAL A 132 7.49 4.13 2.60
CA VAL A 132 7.54 5.30 3.49
C VAL A 132 6.52 6.36 3.05
N SER A 133 6.27 7.34 3.90
CA SER A 133 5.30 8.42 3.66
C SER A 133 5.97 9.67 3.08
N GLU A 134 7.00 9.49 2.26
CA GLU A 134 7.70 10.57 1.56
C GLU A 134 7.29 10.60 0.09
N PHE A 135 7.15 11.82 -0.47
CA PHE A 135 6.81 12.01 -1.88
C PHE A 135 8.05 12.07 -2.75
N ASP A 136 8.00 11.39 -3.91
CA ASP A 136 8.97 11.54 -4.98
C ASP A 136 8.26 11.53 -6.34
N ARG A 137 8.43 12.62 -7.07
CA ARG A 137 7.87 12.80 -8.41
C ARG A 137 8.89 12.59 -9.52
N SER A 138 10.07 12.05 -9.19
CA SER A 138 11.12 11.78 -10.17
C SER A 138 10.85 10.55 -11.03
N PHE A 139 9.90 9.72 -10.64
CA PHE A 139 9.61 8.41 -11.25
C PHE A 139 10.80 7.44 -11.29
N ALA A 140 11.84 7.70 -10.52
CA ALA A 140 13.00 6.82 -10.43
C ALA A 140 12.71 5.60 -9.52
N PHE A 141 13.50 4.54 -9.64
CA PHE A 141 13.54 3.53 -8.59
C PHE A 141 14.11 4.13 -7.29
N PRO A 142 13.63 3.71 -6.11
CA PRO A 142 14.31 4.04 -4.88
C PRO A 142 15.72 3.43 -4.87
N VAL A 143 16.63 4.03 -4.13
CA VAL A 143 17.99 3.47 -3.94
C VAL A 143 17.95 2.21 -3.08
N ASP A 144 17.01 2.16 -2.13
CA ASP A 144 16.77 1.04 -1.20
C ASP A 144 15.29 0.64 -1.26
N PRO A 145 14.95 -0.65 -1.48
CA PRO A 145 13.57 -1.12 -1.47
C PRO A 145 12.88 -0.96 -0.11
N PHE A 146 13.63 -0.67 0.94
CA PHE A 146 13.09 -0.29 2.25
C PHE A 146 12.78 1.21 2.36
N HIS A 147 12.77 1.93 1.23
CA HIS A 147 12.48 3.36 1.19
C HIS A 147 11.68 3.73 -0.07
N ILE A 148 10.59 3.01 -0.30
CA ILE A 148 9.70 3.24 -1.45
C ILE A 148 8.88 4.50 -1.16
N LYS A 149 9.01 5.50 -2.02
CA LYS A 149 8.33 6.79 -1.90
C LYS A 149 7.01 6.80 -2.66
N ILE A 150 6.16 7.75 -2.32
CA ILE A 150 4.84 7.95 -2.90
C ILE A 150 4.94 8.92 -4.07
N THR A 151 4.34 8.57 -5.21
CA THR A 151 4.23 9.50 -6.34
C THR A 151 2.99 10.39 -6.20
N SER A 152 1.83 9.82 -5.86
CA SER A 152 0.59 10.55 -5.64
C SER A 152 -0.32 9.82 -4.65
N LEU A 153 -1.14 10.58 -3.91
CA LEU A 153 -2.23 10.11 -3.05
C LEU A 153 -3.61 10.40 -3.66
N ASP A 154 -3.72 11.41 -4.49
CA ASP A 154 -4.98 11.78 -5.14
C ASP A 154 -5.09 11.13 -6.51
N VAL A 155 -6.20 10.43 -6.77
CA VAL A 155 -6.38 9.69 -8.02
C VAL A 155 -6.52 10.58 -9.25
N LYS A 156 -7.05 11.80 -9.12
CA LYS A 156 -7.16 12.75 -10.24
C LYS A 156 -5.79 13.33 -10.58
N GLU A 157 -4.98 13.63 -9.56
CA GLU A 157 -3.58 14.00 -9.75
C GLU A 157 -2.80 12.85 -10.37
N ALA A 158 -2.97 11.62 -9.85
CA ALA A 158 -2.32 10.41 -10.37
C ALA A 158 -2.60 10.20 -11.86
N LEU A 159 -3.83 10.43 -12.34
CA LEU A 159 -4.18 10.35 -13.76
C LEU A 159 -3.39 11.34 -14.63
N ILE A 160 -3.14 12.55 -14.15
CA ILE A 160 -2.35 13.56 -14.86
C ILE A 160 -0.89 13.14 -14.86
N MET A 161 -0.33 12.85 -13.69
CA MET A 161 1.07 12.48 -13.51
C MET A 161 1.42 11.16 -14.22
N PHE A 162 0.47 10.21 -14.32
CA PHE A 162 0.71 8.94 -15.01
C PHE A 162 0.91 9.14 -16.52
N ARG A 163 0.29 10.15 -17.13
CA ARG A 163 0.56 10.51 -18.52
C ARG A 163 1.97 11.07 -18.69
N ASP A 164 2.43 11.90 -17.75
CA ASP A 164 3.81 12.39 -17.74
C ASP A 164 4.79 11.24 -17.57
N PHE A 165 4.51 10.32 -16.64
CA PHE A 165 5.25 9.08 -16.43
C PHE A 165 5.37 8.24 -17.71
N LEU A 166 4.27 8.09 -18.48
CA LEU A 166 4.29 7.36 -19.73
C LEU A 166 5.21 8.01 -20.78
N ASN A 167 5.25 9.34 -20.83
CA ASN A 167 6.01 10.11 -21.80
C ASN A 167 7.50 10.29 -21.42
N ASP A 168 7.88 10.14 -20.15
CA ASP A 168 9.27 10.26 -19.72
C ASP A 168 10.06 8.97 -20.05
N PRO A 169 11.07 9.01 -20.96
CA PRO A 169 11.83 7.82 -21.33
C PRO A 169 12.68 7.24 -20.20
N ASN A 170 12.96 8.04 -19.15
CA ASN A 170 13.78 7.63 -18.00
C ASN A 170 12.95 7.11 -16.82
N ALA A 171 11.64 7.30 -16.85
CA ALA A 171 10.75 6.86 -15.77
C ALA A 171 10.81 5.34 -15.58
N LYS A 172 10.79 4.90 -14.31
CA LYS A 172 10.89 3.50 -13.88
C LYS A 172 9.71 3.05 -13.04
N LEU A 173 9.32 3.86 -12.04
CA LEU A 173 8.33 3.48 -11.04
C LEU A 173 7.30 4.59 -10.84
N PHE A 174 6.03 4.21 -10.79
CA PHE A 174 4.93 5.05 -10.32
C PHE A 174 4.27 4.36 -9.14
N THR A 175 4.28 5.00 -7.97
CA THR A 175 3.66 4.49 -6.75
C THR A 175 2.44 5.33 -6.40
N PHE A 176 1.25 4.79 -6.67
CA PHE A 176 -0.02 5.40 -6.27
C PHE A 176 -0.48 4.81 -4.93
N VAL A 177 -0.75 5.67 -3.96
CA VAL A 177 -1.21 5.30 -2.63
C VAL A 177 -2.55 5.99 -2.36
N SER A 178 -3.47 5.31 -1.71
CA SER A 178 -4.75 5.89 -1.28
C SER A 178 -5.39 5.02 -0.20
N HIS A 179 -6.49 5.49 0.37
CA HIS A 179 -7.38 4.67 1.18
C HIS A 179 -8.64 4.35 0.38
N ALA A 180 -9.21 3.17 0.55
CA ALA A 180 -10.40 2.78 -0.21
C ALA A 180 -11.61 3.68 0.07
N TYR A 181 -11.72 4.21 1.29
CA TYR A 181 -12.78 5.16 1.67
C TYR A 181 -12.65 6.53 1.01
N ASP A 182 -11.46 6.95 0.57
CA ASP A 182 -11.27 8.22 -0.14
C ASP A 182 -12.00 8.21 -1.48
N PHE A 183 -12.03 7.08 -2.18
CA PHE A 183 -12.78 6.96 -3.44
C PHE A 183 -14.29 7.07 -3.22
N GLU A 184 -14.80 6.51 -2.13
CA GLU A 184 -16.23 6.62 -1.77
C GLU A 184 -16.59 8.04 -1.35
N PHE A 185 -15.76 8.65 -0.52
CA PHE A 185 -16.04 9.95 0.08
C PHE A 185 -15.93 11.09 -0.92
N ASN A 186 -15.03 10.97 -1.90
CA ASN A 186 -14.81 11.99 -2.92
C ASN A 186 -15.49 11.67 -4.26
N ASP A 187 -16.27 10.57 -4.32
CA ASP A 187 -16.94 10.09 -5.54
C ASP A 187 -15.94 9.98 -6.72
N THR A 188 -14.84 9.25 -6.50
CA THR A 188 -13.72 9.18 -7.45
C THR A 188 -13.44 7.77 -7.97
N TYR A 189 -14.37 6.82 -7.85
CA TYR A 189 -14.22 5.49 -8.43
C TYR A 189 -14.05 5.51 -9.95
N ASP A 190 -14.74 6.41 -10.66
CA ASP A 190 -14.58 6.56 -12.12
C ASP A 190 -13.14 6.99 -12.47
N ALA A 191 -12.52 7.82 -11.65
CA ALA A 191 -11.12 8.20 -11.83
C ALA A 191 -10.17 7.02 -11.55
N LEU A 192 -10.46 6.18 -10.56
CA LEU A 192 -9.72 4.95 -10.31
C LEU A 192 -9.85 3.97 -11.49
N GLU A 193 -11.06 3.78 -12.01
CA GLU A 193 -11.27 2.96 -13.22
C GLU A 193 -10.50 3.49 -14.43
N ALA A 194 -10.49 4.82 -14.62
CA ALA A 194 -9.73 5.45 -15.70
C ALA A 194 -8.21 5.24 -15.53
N LEU A 195 -7.68 5.35 -14.31
CA LEU A 195 -6.27 5.08 -14.04
C LEU A 195 -5.94 3.60 -14.29
N CYS A 196 -6.74 2.67 -13.78
CA CYS A 196 -6.55 1.24 -14.00
C CYS A 196 -6.61 0.86 -15.49
N SER A 197 -7.56 1.45 -16.24
CA SER A 197 -7.66 1.28 -17.70
C SER A 197 -6.41 1.78 -18.40
N LEU A 198 -5.91 2.95 -18.03
CA LEU A 198 -4.71 3.54 -18.63
C LEU A 198 -3.46 2.69 -18.36
N VAL A 199 -3.31 2.18 -17.12
CA VAL A 199 -2.23 1.25 -16.77
C VAL A 199 -2.34 -0.04 -17.60
N SER A 200 -3.51 -0.65 -17.63
CA SER A 200 -3.76 -1.93 -18.32
C SER A 200 -3.53 -1.85 -19.85
N GLN A 201 -3.79 -0.69 -20.46
CA GLN A 201 -3.60 -0.47 -21.91
C GLN A 201 -2.18 -0.02 -22.27
N SER A 202 -1.34 0.25 -21.30
CA SER A 202 0.04 0.72 -21.50
C SER A 202 1.06 -0.43 -21.44
N ASN A 203 2.31 -0.13 -21.76
CA ASN A 203 3.44 -1.06 -21.59
C ASN A 203 4.03 -0.99 -20.15
N VAL A 204 3.22 -0.62 -19.17
CA VAL A 204 3.60 -0.56 -17.76
C VAL A 204 3.18 -1.85 -17.08
N GLN A 205 4.08 -2.45 -16.32
CA GLN A 205 3.77 -3.65 -15.56
C GLN A 205 3.28 -3.29 -14.16
N SER A 206 2.06 -3.69 -13.81
CA SER A 206 1.59 -3.62 -12.43
C SER A 206 2.28 -4.70 -11.60
N ILE A 207 2.87 -4.30 -10.46
CA ILE A 207 3.60 -5.18 -9.55
C ILE A 207 3.11 -4.98 -8.11
N PHE A 208 3.34 -5.98 -7.25
CA PHE A 208 3.20 -5.85 -5.80
C PHE A 208 4.37 -5.06 -5.21
N THR A 209 4.18 -4.48 -4.04
CA THR A 209 5.24 -3.77 -3.31
C THR A 209 6.44 -4.70 -3.05
N SER A 210 6.20 -5.95 -2.65
CA SER A 210 7.25 -6.94 -2.40
C SER A 210 7.98 -7.43 -3.65
N GLU A 211 7.45 -7.22 -4.85
CA GLU A 211 8.13 -7.60 -6.11
C GLU A 211 9.18 -6.56 -6.54
N LEU A 212 9.16 -5.35 -5.94
CA LEU A 212 10.05 -4.26 -6.34
C LEU A 212 11.54 -4.63 -6.26
N PRO A 213 12.08 -5.27 -5.20
CA PRO A 213 13.49 -5.64 -5.16
C PRO A 213 13.91 -6.49 -6.37
N SER A 214 13.08 -7.47 -6.75
CA SER A 214 13.36 -8.35 -7.88
C SER A 214 13.44 -7.59 -9.21
N VAL A 215 12.56 -6.61 -9.45
CA VAL A 215 12.58 -5.81 -10.69
C VAL A 215 13.69 -4.76 -10.69
N MET A 216 14.24 -4.42 -9.52
CA MET A 216 15.44 -3.60 -9.36
C MET A 216 16.72 -4.42 -9.59
N GLY A 217 16.64 -5.77 -9.59
CA GLY A 217 17.78 -6.67 -9.75
C GLY A 217 18.52 -6.95 -8.44
N LEU A 218 17.81 -6.90 -7.30
CA LEU A 218 18.32 -7.16 -5.95
C LEU A 218 17.90 -8.53 -5.44
#